data_524b15c3ac3ac593d0717963fffb586f
#
_entry.id   524b15c3ac3ac593d0717963fffb586f
#
_cell.length_a   1.000
_cell.length_b   1.000
_cell.length_c   1.000
_cell.angle_alpha   90.00
_cell.angle_beta   90.00
_cell.angle_gamma   90.00
#
_symmetry.space_group_name_H-M   'P 1'
#
loop_
_entity.id
_entity.type
_entity.pdbx_description
1 polymer ?
#
loop_
_entity_poly.entity_id
_entity_poly.type
_entity_poly.pdbx_seq_one_letter_code
_entity_poly.pdbx_strand_id
1 'polypeptide(L)'
;MTLNEIEQNDISKDQPTLVRWYIDVRRWDEKCFSLPFLHTLTQSDQTAVKKYYQTSDQRLSLASQLLKYYYVHQATGTPWNKVEIRRTPMPENRPFYDSSLDFNVSHQAGLTLFAGTRAAAA
;
A
#
# COMPACT_ATOMS: atom_id res chain seq x y z
N MET A 1 -13.88 2.29 -7.55
CA MET A 1 -12.52 1.78 -7.26
C MET A 1 -12.59 0.39 -6.68
N THR A 2 -11.78 -0.49 -7.15
CA THR A 2 -11.65 -1.84 -6.64
C THR A 2 -10.20 -2.28 -6.70
N LEU A 3 -9.85 -3.38 -6.03
CA LEU A 3 -8.52 -3.95 -6.14
C LEU A 3 -8.24 -4.54 -7.53
N ASN A 4 -9.26 -4.66 -8.39
CA ASN A 4 -9.05 -5.06 -9.78
C ASN A 4 -8.24 -4.05 -10.58
N GLU A 5 -8.10 -2.84 -10.09
CA GLU A 5 -7.24 -1.83 -10.71
C GLU A 5 -5.77 -2.05 -10.40
N ILE A 6 -5.45 -2.99 -9.52
CA ILE A 6 -4.08 -3.34 -9.20
C ILE A 6 -3.60 -4.40 -10.17
N GLU A 7 -2.58 -4.06 -10.95
CA GLU A 7 -1.87 -5.04 -11.76
C GLU A 7 -0.85 -5.73 -10.87
N GLN A 8 -0.95 -7.04 -10.71
CA GLN A 8 -0.12 -7.77 -9.78
C GLN A 8 0.47 -9.02 -10.40
N ASN A 9 1.62 -9.42 -9.87
CA ASN A 9 2.22 -10.73 -10.12
C ASN A 9 1.76 -11.71 -9.04
N ASP A 10 1.88 -12.98 -9.37
CA ASP A 10 1.57 -14.05 -8.46
C ASP A 10 2.54 -14.07 -7.28
N ILE A 11 2.03 -14.31 -6.07
CA ILE A 11 2.86 -14.39 -4.86
C ILE A 11 2.86 -15.84 -4.36
N SER A 12 4.03 -16.46 -4.38
CA SER A 12 4.22 -17.81 -3.86
C SER A 12 4.95 -17.76 -2.53
N LYS A 13 4.49 -18.54 -1.56
CA LYS A 13 5.10 -18.59 -0.22
C LYS A 13 6.47 -19.25 -0.21
N ASP A 14 6.77 -20.10 -1.21
CA ASP A 14 7.96 -20.95 -1.20
C ASP A 14 9.12 -20.38 -1.98
N GLN A 15 8.93 -19.26 -2.67
CA GLN A 15 9.93 -18.69 -3.56
C GLN A 15 10.14 -17.20 -3.25
N PRO A 16 11.37 -16.69 -3.48
CA PRO A 16 11.56 -15.25 -3.51
C PRO A 16 10.61 -14.65 -4.54
N THR A 17 9.95 -13.56 -4.21
CA THR A 17 8.95 -12.98 -5.08
C THR A 17 9.19 -11.48 -5.20
N LEU A 18 9.25 -11.00 -6.44
CA LEU A 18 9.23 -9.58 -6.74
C LEU A 18 7.86 -9.24 -7.34
N VAL A 19 7.17 -8.30 -6.75
CA VAL A 19 5.92 -7.76 -7.30
C VAL A 19 6.11 -6.31 -7.69
N ARG A 20 5.40 -5.91 -8.74
CA ARG A 20 5.32 -4.52 -9.18
C ARG A 20 3.87 -4.25 -9.52
N TRP A 21 3.30 -3.28 -8.82
CA TRP A 21 1.90 -2.92 -9.00
C TRP A 21 1.79 -1.44 -9.28
N TYR A 22 0.68 -1.05 -9.89
CA TYR A 22 0.35 0.36 -10.00
C TYR A 22 -1.15 0.56 -9.84
N ILE A 23 -1.51 1.76 -9.40
CA ILE A 23 -2.88 2.23 -9.40
C ILE A 23 -2.90 3.60 -10.08
N ASP A 24 -3.80 3.76 -11.05
CA ASP A 24 -4.06 5.05 -11.67
C ASP A 24 -5.21 5.71 -10.91
N VAL A 25 -4.90 6.80 -10.18
CA VAL A 25 -5.90 7.47 -9.35
C VAL A 25 -6.55 8.67 -10.04
N ARG A 26 -6.19 8.95 -11.30
CA ARG A 26 -6.68 10.16 -11.99
C ARG A 26 -8.19 10.14 -12.19
N ARG A 27 -8.79 8.95 -12.22
CA ARG A 27 -10.24 8.78 -12.40
C ARG A 27 -11.00 8.51 -11.12
N TRP A 28 -10.31 8.51 -9.98
CA TRP A 28 -10.97 8.31 -8.71
C TRP A 28 -11.76 9.56 -8.34
N ASP A 29 -13.01 9.37 -7.93
CA ASP A 29 -13.84 10.45 -7.43
C ASP A 29 -13.83 10.50 -5.90
N GLU A 30 -14.65 11.37 -5.32
CA GLU A 30 -14.70 11.57 -3.88
C GLU A 30 -15.16 10.33 -3.11
N LYS A 31 -15.82 9.39 -3.76
CA LYS A 31 -16.27 8.15 -3.11
C LYS A 31 -15.11 7.31 -2.62
N CYS A 32 -13.90 7.50 -3.17
CA CYS A 32 -12.74 6.76 -2.70
C CYS A 32 -12.41 7.06 -1.24
N PHE A 33 -12.85 8.18 -0.69
CA PHE A 33 -12.62 8.55 0.72
C PHE A 33 -13.72 8.08 1.66
N SER A 34 -14.75 7.42 1.15
CA SER A 34 -15.82 6.88 1.96
C SER A 34 -15.57 5.40 2.29
N LEU A 35 -16.47 4.81 3.07
CA LEU A 35 -16.42 3.39 3.34
C LEU A 35 -16.54 2.59 2.04
N PRO A 36 -15.82 1.45 1.91
CA PRO A 36 -14.98 0.85 2.94
C PRO A 36 -13.50 1.27 2.89
N PHE A 37 -13.09 2.03 1.89
CA PHE A 37 -11.68 2.19 1.54
C PHE A 37 -10.86 2.88 2.62
N LEU A 38 -11.13 4.16 2.86
CA LEU A 38 -10.37 4.92 3.84
C LEU A 38 -10.50 4.33 5.25
N HIS A 39 -11.69 3.90 5.60
CA HIS A 39 -12.00 3.43 6.95
C HIS A 39 -11.47 2.02 7.25
N THR A 40 -10.90 1.32 6.25
CA THR A 40 -10.21 0.06 6.50
C THR A 40 -8.80 0.26 7.04
N LEU A 41 -8.28 1.48 6.97
CA LEU A 41 -6.94 1.82 7.45
C LEU A 41 -6.95 2.10 8.95
N THR A 42 -5.77 2.03 9.58
CA THR A 42 -5.63 2.49 10.96
C THR A 42 -5.95 3.97 11.05
N GLN A 43 -6.31 4.45 12.24
CA GLN A 43 -6.62 5.86 12.44
C GLN A 43 -5.42 6.74 12.07
N SER A 44 -4.21 6.29 12.40
CA SER A 44 -2.99 7.01 12.06
C SER A 44 -2.83 7.17 10.54
N ASP A 45 -3.09 6.11 9.78
CA ASP A 45 -2.97 6.15 8.34
C ASP A 45 -4.09 6.96 7.69
N GLN A 46 -5.31 6.91 8.25
CA GLN A 46 -6.39 7.80 7.80
C GLN A 46 -6.01 9.27 7.96
N THR A 47 -5.42 9.61 9.10
CA THR A 47 -4.96 10.97 9.37
C THR A 47 -3.87 11.37 8.37
N ALA A 48 -2.95 10.46 8.06
CA ALA A 48 -1.88 10.72 7.09
C ALA A 48 -2.43 11.02 5.69
N VAL A 49 -3.50 10.34 5.28
CA VAL A 49 -4.18 10.62 4.01
C VAL A 49 -4.83 12.00 4.02
N LYS A 50 -5.55 12.31 5.09
CA LYS A 50 -6.35 13.53 5.17
C LYS A 50 -5.53 14.81 5.37
N LYS A 51 -4.27 14.69 5.79
CA LYS A 51 -3.43 15.87 6.07
C LYS A 51 -3.09 16.69 4.84
N TYR A 52 -3.18 16.12 3.65
CA TYR A 52 -2.85 16.83 2.43
C TYR A 52 -3.96 17.82 2.06
N TYR A 53 -3.56 19.00 1.65
CA TYR A 53 -4.50 20.04 1.23
C TYR A 53 -5.19 19.69 -0.09
N GLN A 54 -4.43 19.16 -1.06
CA GLN A 54 -4.95 18.85 -2.38
C GLN A 54 -5.61 17.47 -2.40
N THR A 55 -6.80 17.38 -2.99
CA THR A 55 -7.50 16.11 -3.13
C THR A 55 -6.71 15.11 -3.95
N SER A 56 -6.00 15.59 -4.98
CA SER A 56 -5.14 14.71 -5.80
C SER A 56 -4.05 14.05 -4.97
N ASP A 57 -3.45 14.77 -4.02
CA ASP A 57 -2.44 14.21 -3.12
C ASP A 57 -3.07 13.24 -2.13
N GLN A 58 -4.28 13.52 -1.67
CA GLN A 58 -5.01 12.60 -0.80
C GLN A 58 -5.29 11.27 -1.50
N ARG A 59 -5.68 11.31 -2.79
CA ARG A 59 -5.91 10.09 -3.58
C ARG A 59 -4.64 9.26 -3.72
N LEU A 60 -3.51 9.89 -4.03
CA LEU A 60 -2.23 9.22 -4.14
C LEU A 60 -1.82 8.59 -2.81
N SER A 61 -2.02 9.31 -1.71
CA SER A 61 -1.72 8.80 -0.38
C SER A 61 -2.61 7.61 -0.02
N LEU A 62 -3.91 7.70 -0.32
CA LEU A 62 -4.83 6.58 -0.07
C LEU A 62 -4.42 5.33 -0.86
N ALA A 63 -4.13 5.49 -2.15
CA ALA A 63 -3.67 4.38 -2.99
C ALA A 63 -2.38 3.77 -2.45
N SER A 64 -1.45 4.59 -2.01
CA SER A 64 -0.21 4.14 -1.40
C SER A 64 -0.47 3.27 -0.16
N GLN A 65 -1.35 3.72 0.72
CA GLN A 65 -1.68 2.94 1.92
C GLN A 65 -2.36 1.62 1.55
N LEU A 66 -3.34 1.65 0.65
CA LEU A 66 -4.06 0.45 0.24
C LEU A 66 -3.12 -0.60 -0.37
N LEU A 67 -2.17 -0.18 -1.21
CA LEU A 67 -1.19 -1.10 -1.81
C LEU A 67 -0.31 -1.75 -0.74
N LYS A 68 0.14 -0.99 0.24
CA LYS A 68 0.96 -1.52 1.31
C LYS A 68 0.21 -2.55 2.15
N TYR A 69 -1.03 -2.24 2.52
CA TYR A 69 -1.88 -3.17 3.27
C TYR A 69 -2.14 -4.44 2.48
N TYR A 70 -2.49 -4.29 1.21
CA TYR A 70 -2.77 -5.43 0.35
C TYR A 70 -1.54 -6.34 0.23
N TYR A 71 -0.37 -5.76 0.03
CA TYR A 71 0.86 -6.53 -0.09
C TYR A 71 1.15 -7.33 1.19
N VAL A 72 1.09 -6.69 2.35
CA VAL A 72 1.33 -7.36 3.63
C VAL A 72 0.31 -8.47 3.84
N HIS A 73 -0.96 -8.18 3.57
CA HIS A 73 -2.02 -9.17 3.69
C HIS A 73 -1.77 -10.38 2.79
N GLN A 74 -1.41 -10.17 1.54
CA GLN A 74 -1.15 -11.25 0.60
C GLN A 74 0.12 -12.03 0.95
N ALA A 75 1.18 -11.34 1.32
CA ALA A 75 2.48 -11.97 1.54
C ALA A 75 2.56 -12.75 2.85
N THR A 76 1.83 -12.33 3.88
CA THR A 76 1.94 -12.91 5.23
C THR A 76 0.69 -13.64 5.69
N GLY A 77 -0.45 -13.42 5.04
CA GLY A 77 -1.73 -13.94 5.52
C GLY A 77 -2.31 -13.18 6.70
N THR A 78 -1.67 -12.10 7.13
CA THR A 78 -2.18 -11.26 8.21
C THR A 78 -3.55 -10.70 7.84
N PRO A 79 -4.58 -10.83 8.69
CA PRO A 79 -5.87 -10.21 8.39
C PRO A 79 -5.72 -8.70 8.19
N TRP A 80 -6.47 -8.15 7.24
CA TRP A 80 -6.34 -6.73 6.88
C TRP A 80 -6.43 -5.81 8.10
N ASN A 81 -7.36 -6.08 9.00
CA ASN A 81 -7.55 -5.25 10.20
C ASN A 81 -6.47 -5.43 11.26
N LYS A 82 -5.53 -6.33 11.03
CA LYS A 82 -4.36 -6.53 11.90
C LYS A 82 -3.07 -6.03 11.28
N VAL A 83 -3.10 -5.58 10.03
CA VAL A 83 -1.93 -5.04 9.35
C VAL A 83 -1.56 -3.71 10.01
N GLU A 84 -0.32 -3.61 10.45
CA GLU A 84 0.23 -2.40 11.06
C GLU A 84 1.59 -2.15 10.44
N ILE A 85 1.70 -1.10 9.65
CA ILE A 85 2.93 -0.78 8.91
C ILE A 85 3.61 0.38 9.62
N ARG A 86 4.87 0.18 9.97
CA ARG A 86 5.69 1.16 10.65
C ARG A 86 6.63 1.83 9.66
N ARG A 87 7.52 2.66 10.19
CA ARG A 87 8.58 3.31 9.43
C ARG A 87 9.94 2.95 10.03
N THR A 88 10.95 2.75 9.18
CA THR A 88 12.31 2.60 9.64
C THR A 88 12.80 3.91 10.27
N PRO A 89 13.81 3.86 11.15
CA PRO A 89 14.34 5.08 11.74
C PRO A 89 14.84 6.08 10.70
N MET A 90 14.80 7.34 11.08
CA MET A 90 15.39 8.41 10.25
C MET A 90 16.90 8.16 10.08
N PRO A 91 17.52 8.56 8.96
CA PRO A 91 16.93 9.36 7.87
C PRO A 91 16.18 8.57 6.81
N GLU A 92 16.24 7.25 6.80
CA GLU A 92 15.65 6.43 5.75
C GLU A 92 14.14 6.55 5.72
N ASN A 93 13.48 6.41 6.88
CA ASN A 93 12.04 6.59 7.04
C ASN A 93 11.23 5.83 5.98
N ARG A 94 11.55 4.55 5.80
CA ARG A 94 10.89 3.69 4.81
C ARG A 94 9.76 2.89 5.46
N PRO A 95 8.73 2.49 4.69
CA PRO A 95 7.71 1.60 5.22
C PRO A 95 8.32 0.25 5.61
N PHE A 96 7.85 -0.30 6.73
CA PHE A 96 8.41 -1.52 7.29
C PHE A 96 7.31 -2.33 7.96
N TYR A 97 7.29 -3.63 7.71
CA TYR A 97 6.41 -4.56 8.40
C TYR A 97 7.23 -5.57 9.21
N ASP A 98 8.03 -6.38 8.55
CA ASP A 98 8.99 -7.28 9.20
C ASP A 98 10.18 -7.52 8.27
N SER A 99 11.18 -8.27 8.74
CA SER A 99 12.42 -8.47 8.00
C SER A 99 12.28 -9.39 6.78
N SER A 100 11.15 -10.08 6.62
CA SER A 100 10.91 -10.93 5.46
C SER A 100 10.44 -10.16 4.24
N LEU A 101 9.98 -8.94 4.43
CA LEU A 101 9.42 -8.11 3.38
C LEU A 101 10.24 -6.84 3.20
N ASP A 102 10.47 -6.46 1.95
CA ASP A 102 11.05 -5.16 1.60
C ASP A 102 10.17 -4.55 0.52
N PHE A 103 9.61 -3.37 0.78
CA PHE A 103 8.70 -2.74 -0.15
C PHE A 103 8.76 -1.23 -0.05
N ASN A 104 8.37 -0.59 -1.13
CA ASN A 104 8.32 0.87 -1.18
C ASN A 104 7.27 1.31 -2.19
N VAL A 105 6.83 2.56 -2.04
CA VAL A 105 5.81 3.16 -2.89
C VAL A 105 6.32 4.50 -3.37
N SER A 106 6.04 4.80 -4.63
CA SER A 106 6.28 6.12 -5.21
C SER A 106 5.08 6.52 -6.04
N HIS A 107 5.03 7.78 -6.44
CA HIS A 107 3.96 8.25 -7.31
C HIS A 107 4.46 9.30 -8.28
N GLN A 108 3.83 9.34 -9.44
CA GLN A 108 4.15 10.31 -10.49
C GLN A 108 2.99 10.41 -11.46
N ALA A 109 2.62 11.63 -11.83
CA ALA A 109 1.62 11.90 -12.86
C ALA A 109 0.27 11.17 -12.62
N GLY A 110 -0.16 11.08 -11.37
CA GLY A 110 -1.43 10.43 -11.03
C GLY A 110 -1.36 8.92 -10.91
N LEU A 111 -0.15 8.34 -11.01
CA LEU A 111 0.07 6.92 -10.80
C LEU A 111 0.74 6.69 -9.45
N THR A 112 0.24 5.73 -8.70
CA THR A 112 0.92 5.21 -7.52
C THR A 112 1.58 3.89 -7.91
N LEU A 113 2.89 3.79 -7.67
CA LEU A 113 3.71 2.67 -8.07
C LEU A 113 4.21 1.95 -6.84
N PHE A 114 4.14 0.64 -6.86
CA PHE A 114 4.55 -0.20 -5.74
C PHE A 114 5.55 -1.25 -6.21
N ALA A 115 6.59 -1.46 -5.42
CA ALA A 115 7.51 -2.58 -5.60
C ALA A 115 7.74 -3.26 -4.26
N GLY A 116 7.72 -4.58 -4.26
CA GLY A 116 7.95 -5.33 -3.03
C GLY A 116 8.63 -6.66 -3.33
N THR A 117 9.46 -7.08 -2.40
CA THR A 117 10.12 -8.39 -2.44
C THR A 117 9.88 -9.14 -1.15
N ARG A 118 9.79 -10.45 -1.26
CA ARG A 118 9.67 -11.34 -0.13
C ARG A 118 10.75 -12.41 -0.24
N ALA A 119 11.47 -12.65 0.86
CA ALA A 119 12.45 -13.72 0.90
C ALA A 119 11.77 -15.08 0.77
N ALA A 120 12.48 -16.06 0.20
CA ALA A 120 11.99 -17.43 0.16
C ALA A 120 11.82 -17.95 1.57
N ALA A 121 10.83 -18.85 1.76
CA ALA A 121 10.67 -19.56 3.01
C ALA A 121 11.91 -20.42 3.27
N ALA A 122 12.36 -20.43 4.53
CA ALA A 122 13.50 -21.23 4.94
C ALA A 122 13.15 -22.72 4.97
#